data_c55124a1e5fae7c5b276f96640339d6c
#
_entry.id   c55124a1e5fae7c5b276f96640339d6c
#
_cell.length_a   1.000
_cell.length_b   1.000
_cell.length_c   1.000
_cell.angle_alpha   90.00
_cell.angle_beta   90.00
_cell.angle_gamma   90.00
#
_symmetry.space_group_name_H-M   'P 1'
#
loop_
_entity.id
_entity.type
_entity.pdbx_description
1 polymer ?
#
loop_
_entity_poly.entity_id
_entity_poly.type
_entity_poly.pdbx_seq_one_letter_code
_entity_poly.pdbx_strand_id
1 'polypeptide(L)'
;MTAFFEQLIAWIWNRSVSARPHPTNPNSLTLGSLVIDGQTTKSLAVIPQVKRAEHMAILGKTGTGKSSLLRYMASQDIVCGRGFVFFDLHGDATGVLLQLLANQEQALRQDLSTKLIVIEPGDSDFSVGLNVLESSGQQSFVQIAEFAQLLKQRWHLDSFGARTEELLRNSLLLLADNRMTLLELAPLLTDAGFRARCLRAAQSSEARDYFAVRYNQASEGMQTMFRDAVLNKVSAFTADPHFRHILGQQRSTFSLIDAIDGGYWVILNLDKGRLGEHAATLGSLLLTKLKNALFARRRRNLFTLYCDEVQNLVAFDSGIDTLLSEARKFAVGIVSANQFLDQYPPQMRAAIMAIGTHILFQLSSSDADKLAAALDGGKHLAEILKNLPQRNLIVKSGHHRQSRVVVPAFDPTRTDYQDLYSRCRNRWARRRADVEREIRSRIRMDQTQETREALHGWE
;
A
#
# COMPACT_ATOMS: atom_id res chain seq x y z
N MET A 1 -43.07 -8.38 -27.58
CA MET A 1 -42.81 -6.95 -27.83
C MET A 1 -42.68 -6.14 -26.53
N THR A 2 -43.48 -6.40 -25.52
CA THR A 2 -43.45 -5.68 -24.22
C THR A 2 -42.13 -5.83 -23.49
N ALA A 3 -41.56 -7.02 -23.38
CA ALA A 3 -40.30 -7.26 -22.64
C ALA A 3 -39.09 -6.56 -23.28
N PHE A 4 -39.04 -6.43 -24.59
CA PHE A 4 -37.94 -5.70 -25.28
C PHE A 4 -38.05 -4.18 -25.06
N PHE A 5 -39.27 -3.65 -25.04
CA PHE A 5 -39.51 -2.24 -24.73
C PHE A 5 -39.18 -1.91 -23.27
N GLU A 6 -39.50 -2.79 -22.33
CA GLU A 6 -39.16 -2.64 -20.92
C GLU A 6 -37.65 -2.71 -20.71
N GLN A 7 -36.94 -3.63 -21.38
CA GLN A 7 -35.49 -3.69 -21.37
C GLN A 7 -34.84 -2.45 -22.01
N LEU A 8 -35.40 -1.96 -23.12
CA LEU A 8 -34.90 -0.75 -23.79
C LEU A 8 -35.11 0.50 -22.91
N ILE A 9 -36.29 0.63 -22.30
CA ILE A 9 -36.61 1.72 -21.36
C ILE A 9 -35.71 1.64 -20.12
N ALA A 10 -35.51 0.45 -19.55
CA ALA A 10 -34.61 0.24 -18.44
C ALA A 10 -33.13 0.54 -18.83
N TRP A 11 -32.72 0.22 -20.07
CA TRP A 11 -31.39 0.55 -20.58
C TRP A 11 -31.23 2.05 -20.82
N ILE A 12 -32.20 2.73 -21.43
CA ILE A 12 -32.22 4.19 -21.63
C ILE A 12 -32.25 4.90 -20.27
N TRP A 13 -33.10 4.44 -19.34
CA TRP A 13 -33.25 5.01 -18.01
C TRP A 13 -31.94 4.84 -17.19
N ASN A 14 -31.35 3.65 -17.19
CA ASN A 14 -30.07 3.40 -16.56
C ASN A 14 -28.92 4.25 -17.15
N ARG A 15 -28.98 4.54 -18.46
CA ARG A 15 -27.99 5.38 -19.13
C ARG A 15 -28.20 6.87 -18.85
N SER A 16 -29.42 7.33 -18.72
CA SER A 16 -29.73 8.73 -18.44
C SER A 16 -29.56 9.13 -16.98
N VAL A 17 -29.77 8.19 -16.03
CA VAL A 17 -29.55 8.43 -14.58
C VAL A 17 -28.11 8.22 -14.19
N SER A 18 -27.33 7.46 -14.97
CA SER A 18 -25.94 7.06 -14.61
C SER A 18 -24.84 7.93 -15.20
N ALA A 19 -25.17 8.97 -15.99
CA ALA A 19 -24.19 9.62 -16.87
C ALA A 19 -23.49 10.87 -16.30
N ARG A 20 -23.82 11.33 -15.11
CA ARG A 20 -23.11 12.50 -14.53
C ARG A 20 -22.65 12.19 -13.10
N PRO A 21 -21.36 12.36 -12.78
CA PRO A 21 -20.92 12.33 -11.40
C PRO A 21 -21.68 13.41 -10.62
N HIS A 22 -22.13 13.05 -9.42
CA HIS A 22 -22.78 14.01 -8.53
C HIS A 22 -21.82 15.14 -8.17
N PRO A 23 -22.30 16.37 -7.94
CA PRO A 23 -21.45 17.46 -7.53
C PRO A 23 -20.67 17.07 -6.27
N THR A 24 -19.36 17.30 -6.29
CA THR A 24 -18.48 17.01 -5.15
C THR A 24 -18.73 18.02 -4.03
N ASN A 25 -18.86 17.51 -2.80
CA ASN A 25 -18.98 18.34 -1.61
C ASN A 25 -17.68 18.26 -0.80
N PRO A 26 -17.01 19.38 -0.51
CA PRO A 26 -15.76 19.34 0.27
C PRO A 26 -15.95 18.78 1.68
N ASN A 27 -17.14 18.82 2.25
CA ASN A 27 -17.42 18.38 3.62
C ASN A 27 -17.93 16.94 3.73
N SER A 28 -18.12 16.25 2.60
CA SER A 28 -18.60 14.87 2.58
C SER A 28 -18.10 14.09 1.39
N LEU A 29 -18.21 12.79 1.47
CA LEU A 29 -17.96 11.85 0.38
C LEU A 29 -19.29 11.27 -0.08
N THR A 30 -19.61 11.40 -1.35
CA THR A 30 -20.84 10.87 -1.95
C THR A 30 -20.63 9.42 -2.38
N LEU A 31 -21.54 8.53 -1.98
CA LEU A 31 -21.55 7.13 -2.41
C LEU A 31 -22.43 6.91 -3.65
N GLY A 32 -23.52 7.61 -3.76
CA GLY A 32 -24.47 7.49 -4.84
C GLY A 32 -25.87 7.96 -4.44
N SER A 33 -26.90 7.57 -5.22
CA SER A 33 -28.29 7.92 -4.98
C SER A 33 -28.98 6.96 -4.02
N LEU A 34 -29.77 7.47 -3.09
CA LEU A 34 -30.56 6.65 -2.16
C LEU A 34 -31.71 5.94 -2.92
N VAL A 35 -31.98 4.71 -2.51
CA VAL A 35 -33.14 3.95 -2.94
C VAL A 35 -34.17 3.93 -1.81
N ILE A 36 -35.37 4.49 -2.07
CA ILE A 36 -36.49 4.53 -1.13
C ILE A 36 -37.67 3.83 -1.82
N ASP A 37 -38.29 2.89 -1.15
CA ASP A 37 -39.42 2.10 -1.65
C ASP A 37 -39.14 1.46 -3.03
N GLY A 38 -37.91 0.97 -3.22
CA GLY A 38 -37.45 0.33 -4.45
C GLY A 38 -37.11 1.29 -5.60
N GLN A 39 -37.32 2.59 -5.43
CA GLN A 39 -37.04 3.61 -6.47
C GLN A 39 -35.78 4.41 -6.15
N THR A 40 -34.94 4.64 -7.18
CA THR A 40 -33.74 5.51 -7.05
C THR A 40 -34.22 6.96 -6.96
N THR A 41 -33.80 7.64 -5.91
CA THR A 41 -34.16 9.04 -5.65
C THR A 41 -33.05 10.01 -6.09
N LYS A 42 -33.36 11.32 -6.06
CA LYS A 42 -32.36 12.39 -6.22
C LYS A 42 -31.54 12.65 -4.94
N SER A 43 -31.98 12.12 -3.81
CA SER A 43 -31.25 12.26 -2.54
C SER A 43 -29.97 11.43 -2.56
N LEU A 44 -28.89 11.99 -2.02
CA LEU A 44 -27.57 11.37 -2.05
C LEU A 44 -27.24 10.71 -0.72
N ALA A 45 -26.64 9.55 -0.79
CA ALA A 45 -25.99 8.92 0.34
C ALA A 45 -24.58 9.52 0.49
N VAL A 46 -24.32 10.16 1.62
CA VAL A 46 -23.08 10.87 1.88
C VAL A 46 -22.44 10.42 3.20
N ILE A 47 -21.12 10.36 3.23
CA ILE A 47 -20.33 10.12 4.43
C ILE A 47 -19.63 11.44 4.81
N PRO A 48 -19.91 12.03 5.97
CA PRO A 48 -19.21 13.23 6.44
C PRO A 48 -17.69 13.00 6.53
N GLN A 49 -16.88 14.02 6.19
CA GLN A 49 -15.41 13.87 6.19
C GLN A 49 -14.86 13.42 7.55
N VAL A 50 -15.43 13.90 8.65
CA VAL A 50 -15.03 13.52 10.01
C VAL A 50 -15.24 12.02 10.29
N LYS A 51 -16.19 11.36 9.60
CA LYS A 51 -16.47 9.93 9.73
C LYS A 51 -15.52 9.05 8.94
N ARG A 52 -14.82 9.60 7.97
CA ARG A 52 -13.89 8.81 7.13
C ARG A 52 -12.71 8.27 7.92
N ALA A 53 -12.25 8.99 8.95
CA ALA A 53 -11.20 8.51 9.85
C ALA A 53 -11.64 7.33 10.73
N GLU A 54 -12.94 7.01 10.79
CA GLU A 54 -13.47 5.81 11.45
C GLU A 54 -13.40 4.56 10.53
N HIS A 55 -12.76 4.67 9.38
CA HIS A 55 -12.52 3.67 8.36
C HIS A 55 -13.79 3.19 7.64
N MET A 56 -13.59 2.54 6.49
CA MET A 56 -14.66 1.98 5.67
C MET A 56 -14.27 0.61 5.15
N ALA A 57 -15.16 -0.38 5.36
CA ALA A 57 -15.02 -1.72 4.80
C ALA A 57 -16.01 -1.92 3.65
N ILE A 58 -15.51 -2.25 2.48
CA ILE A 58 -16.27 -2.55 1.28
C ILE A 58 -16.21 -4.05 1.02
N LEU A 59 -17.34 -4.73 1.04
CA LEU A 59 -17.42 -6.17 0.81
C LEU A 59 -18.40 -6.48 -0.33
N GLY A 60 -18.07 -7.46 -1.17
CA GLY A 60 -18.96 -7.90 -2.25
C GLY A 60 -18.29 -8.80 -3.27
N LYS A 61 -19.08 -9.62 -3.94
CA LYS A 61 -18.62 -10.54 -5.00
C LYS A 61 -17.86 -9.78 -6.12
N THR A 62 -17.08 -10.53 -6.89
CA THR A 62 -16.44 -10.01 -8.11
C THR A 62 -17.48 -9.43 -9.08
N GLY A 63 -17.15 -8.32 -9.74
CA GLY A 63 -18.04 -7.69 -10.73
C GLY A 63 -19.21 -6.87 -10.16
N THR A 64 -19.35 -6.75 -8.83
CA THR A 64 -20.47 -6.00 -8.21
C THR A 64 -20.30 -4.48 -8.22
N GLY A 65 -19.06 -3.98 -8.43
CA GLY A 65 -18.77 -2.54 -8.55
C GLY A 65 -17.83 -1.97 -7.47
N LYS A 66 -17.16 -2.80 -6.67
CA LYS A 66 -16.24 -2.35 -5.59
C LYS A 66 -15.12 -1.43 -6.11
N SER A 67 -14.32 -1.89 -7.07
CA SER A 67 -13.20 -1.12 -7.62
C SER A 67 -13.67 0.16 -8.34
N SER A 68 -14.85 0.13 -8.97
CA SER A 68 -15.49 1.32 -9.53
C SER A 68 -15.86 2.33 -8.44
N LEU A 69 -16.37 1.86 -7.30
CA LEU A 69 -16.67 2.73 -6.16
C LEU A 69 -15.38 3.34 -5.56
N LEU A 70 -14.31 2.55 -5.40
CA LEU A 70 -13.01 3.08 -4.92
C LEU A 70 -12.50 4.21 -5.82
N ARG A 71 -12.53 4.00 -7.14
CA ARG A 71 -12.12 5.03 -8.13
C ARG A 71 -13.02 6.26 -8.07
N TYR A 72 -14.33 6.07 -7.91
CA TYR A 72 -15.28 7.17 -7.74
C TYR A 72 -15.05 7.97 -6.44
N MET A 73 -14.71 7.28 -5.34
CA MET A 73 -14.36 7.96 -4.09
C MET A 73 -13.04 8.74 -4.22
N ALA A 74 -12.03 8.14 -4.83
CA ALA A 74 -10.74 8.79 -5.08
C ALA A 74 -10.87 10.00 -6.03
N SER A 75 -11.77 9.95 -7.03
CA SER A 75 -12.05 11.08 -7.92
C SER A 75 -12.55 12.31 -7.17
N GLN A 76 -13.38 12.11 -6.15
CA GLN A 76 -13.89 13.20 -5.31
C GLN A 76 -12.76 13.79 -4.43
N ASP A 77 -11.83 12.95 -3.99
CA ASP A 77 -10.64 13.42 -3.26
C ASP A 77 -9.72 14.25 -4.16
N ILE A 78 -9.53 13.83 -5.42
CA ILE A 78 -8.77 14.60 -6.42
C ILE A 78 -9.41 15.99 -6.63
N VAL A 79 -10.71 16.04 -6.91
CA VAL A 79 -11.44 17.30 -7.16
C VAL A 79 -11.37 18.24 -5.94
N CYS A 80 -11.43 17.69 -4.73
CA CYS A 80 -11.34 18.47 -3.51
C CYS A 80 -9.91 18.73 -3.01
N GLY A 81 -8.88 18.32 -3.74
CA GLY A 81 -7.48 18.50 -3.35
C GLY A 81 -7.06 17.72 -2.10
N ARG A 82 -7.77 16.63 -1.77
CA ARG A 82 -7.45 15.79 -0.61
C ARG A 82 -6.43 14.71 -0.97
N GLY A 83 -5.39 14.58 -0.15
CA GLY A 83 -4.34 13.58 -0.34
C GLY A 83 -4.80 12.17 -0.01
N PHE A 84 -4.21 11.21 -0.73
CA PHE A 84 -4.41 9.79 -0.48
C PHE A 84 -3.22 8.95 -0.94
N VAL A 85 -3.18 7.71 -0.45
CA VAL A 85 -2.42 6.61 -1.07
C VAL A 85 -3.41 5.63 -1.67
N PHE A 86 -3.17 5.19 -2.90
CA PHE A 86 -3.97 4.18 -3.58
C PHE A 86 -3.11 2.96 -3.92
N PHE A 87 -3.44 1.81 -3.32
CA PHE A 87 -2.80 0.53 -3.63
C PHE A 87 -3.55 -0.13 -4.79
N ASP A 88 -2.95 -0.08 -5.97
CA ASP A 88 -3.48 -0.68 -7.19
C ASP A 88 -2.77 -2.03 -7.46
N LEU A 89 -3.38 -3.12 -7.01
CA LEU A 89 -2.82 -4.47 -7.14
C LEU A 89 -3.13 -5.14 -8.50
N HIS A 90 -4.03 -4.54 -9.26
CA HIS A 90 -4.44 -5.06 -10.58
C HIS A 90 -3.91 -4.21 -11.74
N GLY A 91 -3.41 -3.00 -11.48
CA GLY A 91 -2.91 -2.07 -12.49
C GLY A 91 -4.01 -1.35 -13.28
N ASP A 92 -5.29 -1.58 -12.94
CA ASP A 92 -6.45 -1.03 -13.67
C ASP A 92 -6.94 0.33 -13.15
N ALA A 93 -6.56 0.72 -11.94
CA ALA A 93 -6.92 2.00 -11.35
C ALA A 93 -5.93 3.12 -11.71
N THR A 94 -4.66 2.82 -11.84
CA THR A 94 -3.58 3.80 -12.06
C THR A 94 -3.86 4.70 -13.27
N GLY A 95 -4.14 4.12 -14.44
CA GLY A 95 -4.43 4.90 -15.65
C GLY A 95 -5.66 5.80 -15.49
N VAL A 96 -6.70 5.31 -14.82
CA VAL A 96 -7.92 6.07 -14.54
C VAL A 96 -7.64 7.26 -13.62
N LEU A 97 -6.87 7.04 -12.54
CA LEU A 97 -6.50 8.10 -11.59
C LEU A 97 -5.62 9.17 -12.25
N LEU A 98 -4.69 8.77 -13.12
CA LEU A 98 -3.87 9.69 -13.89
C LEU A 98 -4.69 10.55 -14.86
N GLN A 99 -5.68 9.96 -15.56
CA GLN A 99 -6.60 10.71 -16.42
C GLN A 99 -7.41 11.73 -15.61
N LEU A 100 -7.90 11.37 -14.43
CA LEU A 100 -8.64 12.26 -13.54
C LEU A 100 -7.77 13.43 -13.05
N LEU A 101 -6.50 13.15 -12.69
CA LEU A 101 -5.55 14.16 -12.27
C LEU A 101 -5.18 15.10 -13.43
N ALA A 102 -4.96 14.57 -14.63
CA ALA A 102 -4.70 15.39 -15.82
C ALA A 102 -5.90 16.31 -16.17
N ASN A 103 -7.12 15.78 -16.06
CA ASN A 103 -8.33 16.59 -16.23
C ASN A 103 -8.46 17.68 -15.17
N GLN A 104 -8.15 17.36 -13.90
CA GLN A 104 -8.17 18.34 -12.80
C GLN A 104 -7.09 19.39 -12.98
N GLU A 105 -5.89 19.01 -13.44
CA GLU A 105 -4.80 19.93 -13.75
C GLU A 105 -5.20 20.96 -14.80
N GLN A 106 -5.83 20.50 -15.89
CA GLN A 106 -6.36 21.38 -16.94
C GLN A 106 -7.42 22.33 -16.39
N ALA A 107 -8.32 21.84 -15.54
CA ALA A 107 -9.38 22.65 -14.93
C ALA A 107 -8.84 23.73 -13.99
N LEU A 108 -7.84 23.39 -13.18
CA LEU A 108 -7.21 24.29 -12.20
C LEU A 108 -6.12 25.19 -12.81
N ARG A 109 -5.58 24.83 -13.98
CA ARG A 109 -4.40 25.48 -14.60
C ARG A 109 -3.19 25.52 -13.64
N GLN A 110 -2.99 24.43 -12.90
CA GLN A 110 -1.95 24.32 -11.89
C GLN A 110 -1.16 23.03 -12.12
N ASP A 111 0.18 23.06 -12.02
CA ASP A 111 1.03 21.87 -12.11
C ASP A 111 0.79 20.92 -10.93
N LEU A 112 0.06 19.82 -11.17
CA LEU A 112 -0.22 18.80 -10.17
C LEU A 112 0.91 17.77 -10.04
N SER A 113 1.88 17.73 -10.95
CA SER A 113 3.03 16.81 -10.85
C SER A 113 3.86 17.02 -9.58
N THR A 114 3.77 18.20 -8.99
CA THR A 114 4.46 18.56 -7.73
C THR A 114 3.93 17.82 -6.52
N LYS A 115 2.69 17.31 -6.57
CA LYS A 115 2.02 16.58 -5.49
C LYS A 115 1.57 15.18 -5.89
N LEU A 116 1.92 14.73 -7.09
CA LEU A 116 1.63 13.40 -7.57
C LEU A 116 2.90 12.55 -7.54
N ILE A 117 2.83 11.41 -6.84
CA ILE A 117 3.89 10.41 -6.79
C ILE A 117 3.33 9.09 -7.31
N VAL A 118 3.94 8.53 -8.34
CA VAL A 118 3.59 7.21 -8.88
C VAL A 118 4.76 6.26 -8.62
N ILE A 119 4.52 5.22 -7.85
CA ILE A 119 5.47 4.13 -7.61
C ILE A 119 5.04 2.98 -8.51
N GLU A 120 5.78 2.77 -9.58
CA GLU A 120 5.51 1.74 -10.59
C GLU A 120 6.75 0.88 -10.80
N PRO A 121 6.84 -0.26 -10.11
CA PRO A 121 7.97 -1.18 -10.29
C PRO A 121 8.10 -1.74 -11.71
N GLY A 122 6.99 -1.79 -12.46
CA GLY A 122 6.96 -2.23 -13.85
C GLY A 122 7.47 -1.21 -14.88
N ASP A 123 7.79 0.04 -14.51
CA ASP A 123 8.39 1.03 -15.43
C ASP A 123 9.79 0.58 -15.85
N SER A 124 10.06 0.44 -17.15
CA SER A 124 11.35 -0.05 -17.70
C SER A 124 12.49 0.95 -17.57
N ASP A 125 12.20 2.25 -17.56
CA ASP A 125 13.19 3.31 -17.72
C ASP A 125 13.48 4.09 -16.43
N PHE A 126 12.49 4.19 -15.56
CA PHE A 126 12.58 4.99 -14.34
C PHE A 126 12.24 4.18 -13.10
N SER A 127 12.75 4.60 -11.96
CA SER A 127 12.45 4.02 -10.66
C SER A 127 12.40 5.09 -9.58
N VAL A 128 11.31 5.11 -8.86
CA VAL A 128 11.20 5.84 -7.60
C VAL A 128 12.08 5.14 -6.57
N GLY A 129 12.88 5.89 -5.82
CA GLY A 129 13.69 5.35 -4.73
C GLY A 129 12.92 5.35 -3.41
N LEU A 130 12.92 4.21 -2.74
CA LEU A 130 12.40 4.09 -1.39
C LEU A 130 13.31 3.18 -0.56
N ASN A 131 14.23 3.78 0.18
CA ASN A 131 15.07 3.03 1.10
C ASN A 131 14.27 2.67 2.35
N VAL A 132 13.97 1.39 2.49
CA VAL A 132 13.18 0.88 3.63
C VAL A 132 13.94 0.97 4.95
N LEU A 133 15.27 1.04 4.91
CA LEU A 133 16.13 1.19 6.08
C LEU A 133 16.40 2.66 6.41
N GLU A 134 16.01 3.60 5.55
CA GLU A 134 16.17 5.03 5.81
C GLU A 134 15.24 5.45 6.95
N SER A 135 15.83 5.84 8.05
CA SER A 135 15.14 6.27 9.26
C SER A 135 15.81 7.51 9.83
N SER A 136 15.09 8.32 10.58
CA SER A 136 15.62 9.49 11.26
C SER A 136 15.31 9.44 12.75
N GLY A 137 16.36 9.58 13.59
CA GLY A 137 16.24 9.76 15.03
C GLY A 137 16.04 8.47 15.85
N GLN A 138 15.59 8.63 17.10
CA GLN A 138 15.50 7.54 18.10
C GLN A 138 14.52 6.40 17.73
N GLN A 139 13.64 6.61 16.75
CA GLN A 139 12.68 5.58 16.32
C GLN A 139 13.28 4.55 15.36
N SER A 140 14.54 4.71 14.93
CA SER A 140 15.15 3.83 13.94
C SER A 140 15.18 2.36 14.39
N PHE A 141 15.50 2.10 15.66
CA PHE A 141 15.53 0.75 16.22
C PHE A 141 14.18 0.04 16.13
N VAL A 142 13.08 0.70 16.53
CA VAL A 142 11.74 0.13 16.49
C VAL A 142 11.32 -0.15 15.05
N GLN A 143 11.57 0.80 14.14
CA GLN A 143 11.23 0.65 12.72
C GLN A 143 12.00 -0.51 12.08
N ILE A 144 13.28 -0.67 12.38
CA ILE A 144 14.09 -1.77 11.85
C ILE A 144 13.65 -3.11 12.46
N ALA A 145 13.28 -3.15 13.74
CA ALA A 145 12.76 -4.37 14.37
C ALA A 145 11.44 -4.80 13.73
N GLU A 146 10.50 -3.88 13.49
CA GLU A 146 9.26 -4.16 12.76
C GLU A 146 9.53 -4.66 11.34
N PHE A 147 10.53 -4.07 10.67
CA PHE A 147 10.95 -4.50 9.34
C PHE A 147 11.51 -5.93 9.35
N ALA A 148 12.39 -6.24 10.29
CA ALA A 148 12.94 -7.58 10.47
C ALA A 148 11.83 -8.61 10.73
N GLN A 149 10.85 -8.25 11.56
CA GLN A 149 9.71 -9.11 11.86
C GLN A 149 8.85 -9.37 10.62
N LEU A 150 8.56 -8.32 9.82
CA LEU A 150 7.83 -8.46 8.57
C LEU A 150 8.55 -9.38 7.57
N LEU A 151 9.86 -9.19 7.39
CA LEU A 151 10.65 -10.03 6.49
C LEU A 151 10.71 -11.48 6.99
N LYS A 152 10.86 -11.68 8.31
CA LYS A 152 10.83 -13.00 8.95
C LYS A 152 9.53 -13.75 8.60
N GLN A 153 8.40 -13.13 8.81
CA GLN A 153 7.09 -13.71 8.53
C GLN A 153 6.89 -13.95 7.04
N ARG A 154 7.20 -12.93 6.21
CA ARG A 154 7.01 -13.00 4.76
C ARG A 154 7.84 -14.09 4.10
N TRP A 155 9.02 -14.33 4.61
CA TRP A 155 9.93 -15.35 4.08
C TRP A 155 9.86 -16.67 4.83
N HIS A 156 8.92 -16.82 5.77
CA HIS A 156 8.76 -18.04 6.61
C HIS A 156 10.06 -18.44 7.30
N LEU A 157 10.77 -17.46 7.88
CA LEU A 157 12.05 -17.70 8.57
C LEU A 157 11.85 -18.30 9.97
N ASP A 158 10.64 -18.47 10.46
CA ASP A 158 10.33 -19.07 11.78
C ASP A 158 10.89 -20.49 11.91
N SER A 159 10.92 -21.25 10.80
CA SER A 159 11.49 -22.59 10.74
C SER A 159 13.00 -22.65 10.98
N PHE A 160 13.72 -21.52 10.84
CA PHE A 160 15.18 -21.45 11.02
C PHE A 160 15.60 -20.99 12.43
N GLY A 161 14.62 -20.72 13.31
CA GLY A 161 14.83 -20.42 14.73
C GLY A 161 15.25 -18.99 15.05
N ALA A 162 15.31 -18.71 16.36
CA ALA A 162 15.58 -17.37 16.91
C ALA A 162 16.92 -16.75 16.49
N ARG A 163 17.93 -17.57 16.21
CA ARG A 163 19.27 -17.09 15.80
C ARG A 163 19.27 -16.44 14.43
N THR A 164 18.47 -16.95 13.49
CA THR A 164 18.33 -16.36 12.15
C THR A 164 17.60 -15.01 12.22
N GLU A 165 16.60 -14.89 13.09
CA GLU A 165 15.93 -13.64 13.36
C GLU A 165 16.88 -12.59 13.97
N GLU A 166 17.67 -13.00 14.96
CA GLU A 166 18.67 -12.14 15.59
C GLU A 166 19.73 -11.66 14.58
N LEU A 167 20.20 -12.55 13.69
CA LEU A 167 21.10 -12.20 12.60
C LEU A 167 20.47 -11.18 11.66
N LEU A 168 19.23 -11.42 11.20
CA LEU A 168 18.54 -10.50 10.29
C LEU A 168 18.38 -9.12 10.94
N ARG A 169 17.85 -9.06 12.17
CA ARG A 169 17.62 -7.79 12.88
C ARG A 169 18.92 -6.99 13.06
N ASN A 170 19.99 -7.61 13.57
CA ASN A 170 21.26 -6.93 13.78
C ASN A 170 21.94 -6.53 12.46
N SER A 171 21.77 -7.31 11.40
CA SER A 171 22.23 -6.94 10.05
C SER A 171 21.53 -5.71 9.53
N LEU A 172 20.19 -5.64 9.64
CA LEU A 172 19.41 -4.49 9.19
C LEU A 172 19.75 -3.22 10.01
N LEU A 173 19.95 -3.35 11.33
CA LEU A 173 20.42 -2.25 12.18
C LEU A 173 21.80 -1.74 11.71
N LEU A 174 22.73 -2.64 11.45
CA LEU A 174 24.07 -2.27 10.99
C LEU A 174 24.05 -1.59 9.62
N LEU A 175 23.21 -2.06 8.71
CA LEU A 175 23.01 -1.43 7.40
C LEU A 175 22.39 -0.04 7.54
N ALA A 176 21.38 0.12 8.39
CA ALA A 176 20.73 1.41 8.63
C ALA A 176 21.70 2.43 9.23
N ASP A 177 22.52 2.04 10.22
CA ASP A 177 23.58 2.86 10.82
C ASP A 177 24.56 3.39 9.77
N ASN A 178 24.86 2.56 8.77
CA ASN A 178 25.76 2.89 7.67
C ASN A 178 25.06 3.56 6.47
N ARG A 179 23.77 3.91 6.58
CA ARG A 179 22.94 4.51 5.51
C ARG A 179 22.95 3.66 4.22
N MET A 180 23.00 2.36 4.39
CA MET A 180 22.97 1.38 3.31
C MET A 180 21.52 0.96 2.99
N THR A 181 21.40 0.04 2.06
CA THR A 181 20.10 -0.48 1.59
C THR A 181 20.00 -1.98 1.89
N LEU A 182 18.86 -2.58 1.58
CA LEU A 182 18.70 -4.03 1.71
C LEU A 182 19.65 -4.83 0.79
N LEU A 183 20.15 -4.21 -0.30
CA LEU A 183 21.06 -4.88 -1.24
C LEU A 183 22.42 -5.21 -0.63
N GLU A 184 22.88 -4.42 0.33
CA GLU A 184 24.15 -4.64 1.00
C GLU A 184 24.08 -5.74 2.08
N LEU A 185 22.91 -6.37 2.29
CA LEU A 185 22.79 -7.48 3.23
C LEU A 185 23.64 -8.70 2.82
N ALA A 186 23.70 -9.00 1.52
CA ALA A 186 24.51 -10.09 1.02
C ALA A 186 26.01 -9.87 1.29
N PRO A 187 26.66 -8.78 0.84
CA PRO A 187 28.06 -8.53 1.16
C PRO A 187 28.31 -8.40 2.68
N LEU A 188 27.40 -7.84 3.47
CA LEU A 188 27.55 -7.79 4.92
C LEU A 188 27.70 -9.19 5.55
N LEU A 189 26.99 -10.16 5.05
CA LEU A 189 26.99 -11.52 5.60
C LEU A 189 28.07 -12.42 5.00
N THR A 190 28.54 -12.14 3.77
CA THR A 190 29.53 -13.00 3.09
C THR A 190 30.95 -12.46 3.14
N ASP A 191 31.15 -11.16 3.29
CA ASP A 191 32.45 -10.49 3.25
C ASP A 191 32.85 -9.97 4.64
N ALA A 192 33.87 -10.53 5.22
CA ALA A 192 34.37 -10.16 6.55
C ALA A 192 34.94 -8.73 6.58
N GLY A 193 35.64 -8.31 5.52
CA GLY A 193 36.21 -6.97 5.38
C GLY A 193 35.12 -5.90 5.29
N PHE A 194 34.11 -6.13 4.44
CA PHE A 194 32.92 -5.26 4.36
C PHE A 194 32.24 -5.15 5.72
N ARG A 195 32.01 -6.27 6.39
CA ARG A 195 31.41 -6.30 7.72
C ARG A 195 32.23 -5.54 8.76
N ALA A 196 33.55 -5.71 8.75
CA ALA A 196 34.43 -4.99 9.66
C ALA A 196 34.37 -3.47 9.45
N ARG A 197 34.30 -2.99 8.21
CA ARG A 197 34.07 -1.55 7.90
C ARG A 197 32.75 -1.04 8.46
N CYS A 198 31.68 -1.77 8.24
CA CYS A 198 30.37 -1.41 8.76
C CYS A 198 30.36 -1.34 10.30
N LEU A 199 31.03 -2.29 10.97
CA LEU A 199 31.12 -2.33 12.44
C LEU A 199 31.89 -1.14 13.01
N ARG A 200 32.92 -0.65 12.32
CA ARG A 200 33.67 0.56 12.76
C ARG A 200 32.81 1.81 12.76
N ALA A 201 31.87 1.93 11.82
CA ALA A 201 30.98 3.07 11.68
C ALA A 201 29.62 2.88 12.40
N ALA A 202 29.38 1.72 13.00
CA ALA A 202 28.13 1.40 13.66
C ALA A 202 27.87 2.30 14.88
N GLN A 203 26.64 2.80 14.99
CA GLN A 203 26.16 3.56 16.15
C GLN A 203 25.51 2.63 17.19
N SER A 204 24.86 1.56 16.75
CA SER A 204 24.21 0.58 17.61
C SER A 204 25.24 -0.30 18.33
N SER A 205 25.29 -0.22 19.66
CA SER A 205 26.09 -1.14 20.50
C SER A 205 25.58 -2.57 20.35
N GLU A 206 24.27 -2.79 20.29
CA GLU A 206 23.66 -4.11 20.14
C GLU A 206 24.16 -4.82 18.88
N ALA A 207 24.15 -4.15 17.72
CA ALA A 207 24.63 -4.74 16.49
C ALA A 207 26.16 -5.03 16.54
N ARG A 208 26.94 -4.12 17.12
CA ARG A 208 28.40 -4.37 17.31
C ARG A 208 28.69 -5.59 18.20
N ASP A 209 28.02 -5.65 19.35
CA ASP A 209 28.23 -6.74 20.31
C ASP A 209 27.77 -8.08 19.74
N TYR A 210 26.64 -8.10 19.02
CA TYR A 210 26.16 -9.29 18.33
C TYR A 210 27.18 -9.84 17.34
N PHE A 211 27.73 -9.00 16.46
CA PHE A 211 28.68 -9.44 15.46
C PHE A 211 30.06 -9.79 16.09
N ALA A 212 30.54 -9.00 17.05
CA ALA A 212 31.82 -9.22 17.67
C ALA A 212 31.87 -10.48 18.57
N VAL A 213 30.80 -10.69 19.37
CA VAL A 213 30.80 -11.73 20.41
C VAL A 213 30.11 -13.02 19.95
N ARG A 214 29.06 -12.92 19.08
CA ARG A 214 28.29 -14.10 18.71
C ARG A 214 28.55 -14.55 17.27
N TYR A 215 28.37 -13.69 16.28
CA TYR A 215 28.44 -14.10 14.88
C TYR A 215 29.88 -14.44 14.45
N ASN A 216 30.83 -13.52 14.68
CA ASN A 216 32.21 -13.72 14.26
C ASN A 216 32.96 -14.80 15.09
N GLN A 217 32.47 -15.13 16.31
CA GLN A 217 33.04 -16.21 17.15
C GLN A 217 32.43 -17.59 16.84
N ALA A 218 31.32 -17.62 16.07
CA ALA A 218 30.72 -18.89 15.68
C ALA A 218 31.58 -19.59 14.63
N SER A 219 31.57 -20.95 14.64
CA SER A 219 32.23 -21.71 13.59
C SER A 219 31.72 -21.37 12.22
N GLU A 220 32.55 -21.51 11.19
CA GLU A 220 32.18 -21.20 9.80
C GLU A 220 30.95 -21.98 9.37
N GLY A 221 30.78 -23.24 9.74
CA GLY A 221 29.57 -24.02 9.47
C GLY A 221 28.31 -23.44 10.09
N MET A 222 28.39 -22.91 11.32
CA MET A 222 27.26 -22.24 11.95
C MET A 222 26.94 -20.89 11.28
N GLN A 223 27.99 -20.10 10.96
CA GLN A 223 27.78 -18.84 10.22
C GLN A 223 27.09 -19.10 8.88
N THR A 224 27.56 -20.10 8.14
CA THR A 224 27.00 -20.51 6.84
C THR A 224 25.53 -20.92 6.98
N MET A 225 25.20 -21.74 7.97
CA MET A 225 23.81 -22.19 8.19
C MET A 225 22.84 -21.03 8.42
N PHE A 226 23.21 -20.06 9.28
CA PHE A 226 22.34 -18.91 9.56
C PHE A 226 22.29 -17.92 8.39
N ARG A 227 23.44 -17.68 7.76
CA ARG A 227 23.60 -16.79 6.62
C ARG A 227 22.77 -17.27 5.42
N ASP A 228 22.89 -18.54 5.07
CA ASP A 228 22.27 -19.09 3.85
C ASP A 228 20.74 -19.10 3.98
N ALA A 229 20.21 -19.31 5.19
CA ALA A 229 18.77 -19.19 5.45
C ALA A 229 18.23 -17.79 5.09
N VAL A 230 18.98 -16.74 5.44
CA VAL A 230 18.63 -15.34 5.12
C VAL A 230 18.89 -15.04 3.65
N LEU A 231 20.10 -15.36 3.15
CA LEU A 231 20.53 -14.98 1.80
C LEU A 231 19.68 -15.62 0.70
N ASN A 232 19.27 -16.87 0.86
CA ASN A 232 18.40 -17.56 -0.12
C ASN A 232 17.07 -16.82 -0.36
N LYS A 233 16.54 -16.17 0.66
CA LYS A 233 15.30 -15.38 0.56
C LYS A 233 15.55 -13.96 0.07
N VAL A 234 16.56 -13.31 0.63
CA VAL A 234 16.91 -11.92 0.27
C VAL A 234 17.41 -11.84 -1.16
N SER A 235 18.28 -12.74 -1.61
CA SER A 235 18.84 -12.70 -2.96
C SER A 235 17.78 -12.89 -4.03
N ALA A 236 16.82 -13.80 -3.83
CA ALA A 236 15.71 -13.97 -4.77
C ALA A 236 14.90 -12.67 -4.93
N PHE A 237 14.69 -11.95 -3.84
CA PHE A 237 13.94 -10.69 -3.84
C PHE A 237 14.76 -9.52 -4.38
N THR A 238 16.02 -9.37 -3.98
CA THR A 238 16.88 -8.26 -4.40
C THR A 238 17.49 -8.43 -5.79
N ALA A 239 17.47 -9.66 -6.35
CA ALA A 239 17.88 -9.93 -7.73
C ALA A 239 16.82 -9.49 -8.75
N ASP A 240 15.55 -9.39 -8.35
CA ASP A 240 14.49 -8.91 -9.24
C ASP A 240 14.72 -7.43 -9.61
N PRO A 241 14.89 -7.11 -10.91
CA PRO A 241 15.15 -5.74 -11.35
C PRO A 241 14.06 -4.73 -10.96
N HIS A 242 12.80 -5.18 -10.78
CA HIS A 242 11.69 -4.31 -10.43
C HIS A 242 11.83 -3.77 -9.00
N PHE A 243 12.37 -4.57 -8.09
CA PHE A 243 12.55 -4.17 -6.68
C PHE A 243 13.94 -3.62 -6.40
N ARG A 244 14.95 -4.19 -7.08
CA ARG A 244 16.35 -3.79 -6.94
C ARG A 244 16.54 -2.28 -7.08
N HIS A 245 15.92 -1.68 -8.10
CA HIS A 245 16.04 -0.26 -8.35
C HIS A 245 15.25 0.62 -7.38
N ILE A 246 14.14 0.13 -6.82
CA ILE A 246 13.36 0.86 -5.81
C ILE A 246 14.10 0.83 -4.47
N LEU A 247 14.49 -0.37 -4.01
CA LEU A 247 15.04 -0.59 -2.68
C LEU A 247 16.54 -0.34 -2.58
N GLY A 248 17.24 -0.29 -3.73
CA GLY A 248 18.69 -0.13 -3.79
C GLY A 248 19.18 1.32 -3.86
N GLN A 249 18.33 2.31 -3.83
CA GLN A 249 18.70 3.71 -3.72
C GLN A 249 18.93 4.08 -2.25
N GLN A 250 20.12 4.60 -1.91
CA GLN A 250 20.48 4.93 -0.52
C GLN A 250 19.58 6.00 0.09
N ARG A 251 19.11 6.94 -0.74
CA ARG A 251 18.14 7.97 -0.34
C ARG A 251 16.84 7.76 -1.06
N SER A 252 15.75 7.84 -0.32
CA SER A 252 14.42 7.90 -0.92
C SER A 252 14.29 9.17 -1.76
N THR A 253 13.61 9.07 -2.91
CA THR A 253 13.43 10.24 -3.81
C THR A 253 12.37 11.21 -3.31
N PHE A 254 11.60 10.82 -2.30
CA PHE A 254 10.62 11.67 -1.63
C PHE A 254 10.46 11.25 -0.16
N SER A 255 9.93 12.15 0.65
CA SER A 255 9.58 11.89 2.05
C SER A 255 8.11 11.48 2.16
N LEU A 256 7.83 10.30 2.71
CA LEU A 256 6.46 9.84 2.97
C LEU A 256 5.72 10.76 3.96
N ILE A 257 6.41 11.24 5.00
CA ILE A 257 5.82 12.17 6.00
C ILE A 257 5.39 13.46 5.31
N ASP A 258 6.27 14.03 4.47
CA ASP A 258 5.97 15.28 3.77
C ASP A 258 4.86 15.07 2.72
N ALA A 259 4.82 13.92 2.06
CA ALA A 259 3.75 13.57 1.13
C ALA A 259 2.39 13.47 1.83
N ILE A 260 2.33 12.81 3.00
CA ILE A 260 1.11 12.68 3.79
C ILE A 260 0.68 14.05 4.34
N ASP A 261 1.57 14.78 4.96
CA ASP A 261 1.28 16.09 5.56
C ASP A 261 1.01 17.18 4.52
N GLY A 262 1.60 17.06 3.33
CA GLY A 262 1.37 17.93 2.18
C GLY A 262 0.09 17.60 1.39
N GLY A 263 -0.58 16.49 1.71
CA GLY A 263 -1.79 16.06 1.03
C GLY A 263 -1.53 15.61 -0.41
N TYR A 264 -0.45 14.86 -0.64
CA TYR A 264 -0.08 14.36 -1.97
C TYR A 264 -0.97 13.19 -2.38
N TRP A 265 -1.07 12.96 -3.67
CA TRP A 265 -1.63 11.77 -4.27
C TRP A 265 -0.50 10.77 -4.55
N VAL A 266 -0.52 9.65 -3.85
CA VAL A 266 0.48 8.58 -4.01
C VAL A 266 -0.22 7.37 -4.61
N ILE A 267 0.20 6.96 -5.79
CA ILE A 267 -0.36 5.80 -6.50
C ILE A 267 0.71 4.71 -6.52
N LEU A 268 0.37 3.54 -5.99
CA LEU A 268 1.23 2.36 -5.94
C LEU A 268 0.71 1.36 -6.98
N ASN A 269 1.29 1.37 -8.17
CA ASN A 269 0.97 0.41 -9.22
C ASN A 269 1.74 -0.90 -8.99
N LEU A 270 1.12 -1.80 -8.25
CA LEU A 270 1.67 -3.10 -7.87
C LEU A 270 1.07 -4.24 -8.73
N ASP A 271 0.83 -3.99 -10.00
CA ASP A 271 0.23 -4.95 -10.94
C ASP A 271 0.81 -6.36 -10.77
N LYS A 272 0.01 -7.26 -10.18
CA LYS A 272 0.38 -8.65 -9.95
C LYS A 272 0.63 -9.43 -11.23
N GLY A 273 0.00 -9.03 -12.32
CA GLY A 273 0.20 -9.65 -13.63
C GLY A 273 1.65 -9.51 -14.12
N ARG A 274 2.29 -8.38 -13.75
CA ARG A 274 3.69 -8.09 -14.08
C ARG A 274 4.67 -8.51 -13.00
N LEU A 275 4.31 -8.33 -11.72
CA LEU A 275 5.21 -8.48 -10.57
C LEU A 275 5.09 -9.84 -9.88
N GLY A 276 4.09 -10.64 -10.22
CA GLY A 276 3.85 -11.94 -9.60
C GLY A 276 3.66 -11.84 -8.07
N GLU A 277 4.19 -12.81 -7.34
CA GLU A 277 4.11 -12.87 -5.87
C GLU A 277 4.89 -11.75 -5.17
N HIS A 278 5.89 -11.18 -5.83
CA HIS A 278 6.69 -10.10 -5.28
C HIS A 278 5.89 -8.81 -5.06
N ALA A 279 4.79 -8.59 -5.80
CA ALA A 279 3.89 -7.45 -5.62
C ALA A 279 3.39 -7.33 -4.16
N ALA A 280 2.99 -8.46 -3.58
CA ALA A 280 2.49 -8.50 -2.20
C ALA A 280 3.61 -8.20 -1.18
N THR A 281 4.85 -8.68 -1.42
CA THR A 281 5.99 -8.39 -0.56
C THR A 281 6.32 -6.90 -0.57
N LEU A 282 6.44 -6.30 -1.75
CA LEU A 282 6.70 -4.86 -1.86
C LEU A 282 5.55 -4.05 -1.26
N GLY A 283 4.31 -4.42 -1.53
CA GLY A 283 3.13 -3.76 -0.95
C GLY A 283 3.14 -3.77 0.58
N SER A 284 3.50 -4.90 1.20
CA SER A 284 3.63 -5.02 2.67
C SER A 284 4.76 -4.16 3.23
N LEU A 285 5.92 -4.13 2.56
CA LEU A 285 7.04 -3.26 2.92
C LEU A 285 6.64 -1.77 2.86
N LEU A 286 5.97 -1.37 1.78
CA LEU A 286 5.47 -0.01 1.60
C LEU A 286 4.41 0.35 2.64
N LEU A 287 3.49 -0.57 2.96
CA LEU A 287 2.47 -0.36 3.98
C LEU A 287 3.10 -0.18 5.38
N THR A 288 4.12 -0.95 5.72
CA THR A 288 4.86 -0.80 7.00
C THR A 288 5.57 0.56 7.07
N LYS A 289 6.27 0.95 6.00
CA LYS A 289 6.93 2.26 5.94
C LYS A 289 5.91 3.40 6.02
N LEU A 290 4.77 3.24 5.34
CA LEU A 290 3.66 4.19 5.37
C LEU A 290 3.03 4.27 6.77
N LYS A 291 2.80 3.14 7.46
CA LYS A 291 2.31 3.11 8.86
C LYS A 291 3.21 3.96 9.76
N ASN A 292 4.52 3.77 9.67
CA ASN A 292 5.47 4.52 10.49
C ASN A 292 5.44 6.03 10.17
N ALA A 293 5.32 6.40 8.89
CA ALA A 293 5.16 7.79 8.48
C ALA A 293 3.85 8.40 8.97
N LEU A 294 2.74 7.63 8.95
CA LEU A 294 1.44 8.08 9.44
C LEU A 294 1.45 8.37 10.95
N PHE A 295 2.14 7.56 11.73
CA PHE A 295 2.24 7.78 13.18
C PHE A 295 3.23 8.91 13.54
N ALA A 296 4.19 9.20 12.67
CA ALA A 296 5.13 10.31 12.83
C ALA A 296 4.63 11.66 12.28
N ARG A 297 3.47 11.69 11.59
CA ARG A 297 2.94 12.90 10.94
C ARG A 297 2.65 14.01 11.93
N ARG A 298 2.82 15.25 11.46
CA ARG A 298 2.65 16.47 12.27
C ARG A 298 1.28 17.11 12.08
N ARG A 299 0.73 17.04 10.86
CA ARG A 299 -0.58 17.59 10.51
C ARG A 299 -1.68 16.57 10.72
N ARG A 300 -2.90 17.03 10.97
CA ARG A 300 -4.09 16.18 11.21
C ARG A 300 -5.19 16.42 10.18
N ASN A 301 -4.83 16.84 8.97
CA ASN A 301 -5.77 16.85 7.84
C ASN A 301 -6.10 15.43 7.45
N LEU A 302 -7.35 15.17 7.05
CA LEU A 302 -7.75 13.84 6.61
C LEU A 302 -6.86 13.38 5.45
N PHE A 303 -6.30 12.19 5.60
CA PHE A 303 -5.53 11.49 4.58
C PHE A 303 -6.12 10.08 4.42
N THR A 304 -6.32 9.61 3.19
CA THR A 304 -7.02 8.35 2.95
C THR A 304 -6.10 7.30 2.35
N LEU A 305 -6.17 6.07 2.87
CA LEU A 305 -5.57 4.88 2.27
C LEU A 305 -6.68 4.10 1.55
N TYR A 306 -6.57 3.98 0.25
CA TYR A 306 -7.41 3.13 -0.57
C TYR A 306 -6.70 1.81 -0.86
N CYS A 307 -7.27 0.71 -0.42
CA CYS A 307 -6.71 -0.63 -0.58
C CYS A 307 -7.72 -1.54 -1.25
N ASP A 308 -7.55 -1.80 -2.55
CA ASP A 308 -8.29 -2.87 -3.21
C ASP A 308 -7.60 -4.21 -2.90
N GLU A 309 -8.37 -5.21 -2.50
CA GLU A 309 -7.86 -6.53 -2.07
C GLU A 309 -6.81 -6.45 -0.94
N VAL A 310 -7.11 -5.73 0.13
CA VAL A 310 -6.19 -5.48 1.26
C VAL A 310 -5.58 -6.75 1.86
N GLN A 311 -6.23 -7.91 1.77
CA GLN A 311 -5.70 -9.20 2.23
C GLN A 311 -4.34 -9.54 1.61
N ASN A 312 -4.08 -9.07 0.41
CA ASN A 312 -2.79 -9.31 -0.25
C ASN A 312 -1.63 -8.52 0.39
N LEU A 313 -1.94 -7.42 1.06
CA LEU A 313 -0.97 -6.58 1.74
C LEU A 313 -0.75 -7.01 3.19
N VAL A 314 -1.73 -7.69 3.79
CA VAL A 314 -1.79 -7.96 5.23
C VAL A 314 -1.68 -9.45 5.59
N ALA A 315 -1.43 -10.31 4.62
CA ALA A 315 -1.39 -11.76 4.81
C ALA A 315 -0.44 -12.25 5.93
N PHE A 316 0.44 -11.38 6.45
CA PHE A 316 1.49 -11.74 7.39
C PHE A 316 1.71 -10.66 8.46
N ASP A 317 0.69 -10.35 9.26
CA ASP A 317 0.82 -9.48 10.46
C ASP A 317 1.59 -8.16 10.20
N SER A 318 1.13 -7.42 9.19
CA SER A 318 1.74 -6.14 8.80
C SER A 318 1.44 -4.99 9.78
N GLY A 319 0.88 -5.29 10.96
CA GLY A 319 0.41 -4.30 11.92
C GLY A 319 -0.80 -3.50 11.42
N ILE A 320 -1.59 -4.07 10.52
CA ILE A 320 -2.80 -3.43 9.98
C ILE A 320 -3.89 -3.30 11.06
N ASP A 321 -3.97 -4.24 11.99
CA ASP A 321 -4.83 -4.18 13.18
C ASP A 321 -4.48 -2.95 14.04
N THR A 322 -3.19 -2.72 14.28
CA THR A 322 -2.70 -1.49 14.91
C THR A 322 -3.06 -0.26 14.08
N LEU A 323 -2.90 -0.35 12.76
CA LEU A 323 -3.26 0.75 11.86
C LEU A 323 -4.77 1.03 11.91
N LEU A 324 -5.63 0.01 11.88
CA LEU A 324 -7.08 0.15 11.99
C LEU A 324 -7.54 0.68 13.36
N SER A 325 -6.83 0.34 14.44
CA SER A 325 -7.19 0.80 15.78
C SER A 325 -6.68 2.21 16.10
N GLU A 326 -5.51 2.59 15.57
CA GLU A 326 -4.79 3.81 15.98
C GLU A 326 -4.86 4.94 14.94
N ALA A 327 -5.01 4.64 13.63
CA ALA A 327 -4.88 5.61 12.55
C ALA A 327 -5.92 6.76 12.63
N ARG A 328 -7.09 6.51 13.24
CA ARG A 328 -8.10 7.54 13.50
C ARG A 328 -7.53 8.73 14.28
N LYS A 329 -6.68 8.48 15.29
CA LYS A 329 -6.04 9.51 16.12
C LYS A 329 -5.15 10.45 15.30
N PHE A 330 -4.71 9.97 14.14
CA PHE A 330 -3.86 10.68 13.20
C PHE A 330 -4.63 11.25 12.01
N ALA A 331 -5.96 11.26 12.06
CA ALA A 331 -6.85 11.70 10.98
C ALA A 331 -6.58 10.92 9.65
N VAL A 332 -6.41 9.61 9.76
CA VAL A 332 -6.21 8.72 8.61
C VAL A 332 -7.44 7.83 8.45
N GLY A 333 -8.05 7.89 7.27
CA GLY A 333 -9.12 7.00 6.86
C GLY A 333 -8.58 5.83 6.04
N ILE A 334 -9.01 4.62 6.36
CA ILE A 334 -8.69 3.43 5.57
C ILE A 334 -9.96 2.96 4.88
N VAL A 335 -9.88 2.77 3.58
CA VAL A 335 -10.94 2.21 2.75
C VAL A 335 -10.43 0.89 2.21
N SER A 336 -10.90 -0.21 2.79
CA SER A 336 -10.54 -1.56 2.35
C SER A 336 -11.65 -2.17 1.51
N ALA A 337 -11.28 -2.83 0.40
CA ALA A 337 -12.23 -3.58 -0.42
C ALA A 337 -11.81 -5.04 -0.52
N ASN A 338 -12.77 -5.96 -0.29
CA ASN A 338 -12.56 -7.40 -0.33
C ASN A 338 -13.77 -8.12 -0.92
N GLN A 339 -13.55 -9.36 -1.37
CA GLN A 339 -14.63 -10.16 -1.97
C GLN A 339 -15.46 -10.86 -0.92
N PHE A 340 -14.85 -11.40 0.14
CA PHE A 340 -15.49 -12.11 1.24
C PHE A 340 -14.70 -12.02 2.54
N LEU A 341 -15.38 -12.23 3.67
CA LEU A 341 -14.80 -12.08 5.01
C LEU A 341 -13.65 -13.06 5.29
N ASP A 342 -13.74 -14.27 4.76
CA ASP A 342 -12.74 -15.32 5.05
C ASP A 342 -11.39 -15.07 4.35
N GLN A 343 -11.29 -14.06 3.48
CA GLN A 343 -10.00 -13.56 2.97
C GLN A 343 -9.16 -12.87 4.05
N TYR A 344 -9.80 -12.36 5.10
CA TYR A 344 -9.09 -11.75 6.20
C TYR A 344 -8.62 -12.78 7.23
N PRO A 345 -7.42 -12.64 7.79
CA PRO A 345 -7.02 -13.40 8.98
C PRO A 345 -8.02 -13.20 10.14
N PRO A 346 -8.20 -14.18 11.04
CA PRO A 346 -9.21 -14.11 12.09
C PRO A 346 -9.16 -12.84 12.94
N GLN A 347 -7.97 -12.36 13.32
CA GLN A 347 -7.77 -11.14 14.10
C GLN A 347 -8.25 -9.90 13.34
N MET A 348 -7.93 -9.82 12.04
CA MET A 348 -8.35 -8.71 11.19
C MET A 348 -9.86 -8.72 10.92
N ARG A 349 -10.52 -9.89 10.88
CA ARG A 349 -11.99 -9.94 10.74
C ARG A 349 -12.69 -9.20 11.87
N ALA A 350 -12.24 -9.40 13.11
CA ALA A 350 -12.79 -8.68 14.26
C ALA A 350 -12.61 -7.15 14.11
N ALA A 351 -11.44 -6.71 13.67
CA ALA A 351 -11.17 -5.30 13.43
C ALA A 351 -12.06 -4.73 12.29
N ILE A 352 -12.22 -5.47 11.20
CA ILE A 352 -13.09 -5.08 10.07
C ILE A 352 -14.55 -5.01 10.49
N MET A 353 -15.02 -5.92 11.36
CA MET A 353 -16.38 -5.87 11.89
C MET A 353 -16.63 -4.69 12.83
N ALA A 354 -15.58 -4.14 13.45
CA ALA A 354 -15.65 -2.99 14.36
C ALA A 354 -15.51 -1.62 13.64
N ILE A 355 -15.28 -1.59 12.32
CA ILE A 355 -15.11 -0.37 11.53
C ILE A 355 -16.39 0.49 11.55
N GLY A 356 -16.23 1.81 11.53
CA GLY A 356 -17.33 2.76 11.62
C GLY A 356 -18.32 2.75 10.44
N THR A 357 -17.87 2.35 9.23
CA THR A 357 -18.73 2.31 8.04
C THR A 357 -18.57 1.02 7.25
N HIS A 358 -19.67 0.29 7.07
CA HIS A 358 -19.74 -0.89 6.20
C HIS A 358 -20.49 -0.56 4.91
N ILE A 359 -19.91 -0.95 3.79
CA ILE A 359 -20.44 -0.78 2.44
C ILE A 359 -20.51 -2.18 1.80
N LEU A 360 -21.72 -2.70 1.67
CA LEU A 360 -21.97 -4.08 1.31
C LEU A 360 -22.64 -4.17 -0.05
N PHE A 361 -21.96 -4.67 -1.04
CA PHE A 361 -22.51 -5.10 -2.32
C PHE A 361 -23.11 -6.50 -2.20
N GLN A 362 -23.47 -7.13 -3.31
CA GLN A 362 -23.94 -8.50 -3.32
C GLN A 362 -22.90 -9.44 -2.67
N LEU A 363 -23.36 -10.28 -1.72
CA LEU A 363 -22.52 -11.18 -0.93
C LEU A 363 -22.86 -12.64 -1.19
N SER A 364 -21.94 -13.53 -0.74
CA SER A 364 -22.23 -14.97 -0.57
C SER A 364 -23.28 -15.19 0.53
N SER A 365 -23.95 -16.33 0.53
CA SER A 365 -24.92 -16.62 1.59
C SER A 365 -24.29 -16.60 2.98
N SER A 366 -23.11 -17.20 3.14
CA SER A 366 -22.38 -17.24 4.41
C SER A 366 -22.03 -15.84 4.94
N ASP A 367 -21.49 -14.96 4.08
CA ASP A 367 -21.11 -13.61 4.49
C ASP A 367 -22.33 -12.72 4.72
N ALA A 368 -23.38 -12.88 3.92
CA ALA A 368 -24.63 -12.14 4.10
C ALA A 368 -25.27 -12.44 5.47
N ASP A 369 -25.30 -13.71 5.88
CA ASP A 369 -25.85 -14.12 7.17
C ASP A 369 -25.00 -13.58 8.33
N LYS A 370 -23.66 -13.70 8.26
CA LYS A 370 -22.72 -13.16 9.28
C LYS A 370 -22.83 -11.64 9.42
N LEU A 371 -22.80 -10.91 8.29
CA LEU A 371 -22.83 -9.45 8.29
C LEU A 371 -24.21 -8.91 8.66
N ALA A 372 -25.30 -9.54 8.22
CA ALA A 372 -26.64 -9.12 8.60
C ALA A 372 -26.87 -9.28 10.12
N ALA A 373 -26.35 -10.33 10.74
CA ALA A 373 -26.39 -10.51 12.18
C ALA A 373 -25.57 -9.43 12.91
N ALA A 374 -24.35 -9.18 12.47
CA ALA A 374 -23.45 -8.19 13.09
C ALA A 374 -23.94 -6.73 12.94
N LEU A 375 -24.72 -6.45 11.90
CA LEU A 375 -25.27 -5.13 11.62
C LEU A 375 -26.72 -4.95 12.11
N ASP A 376 -27.23 -5.86 12.93
CA ASP A 376 -28.59 -5.85 13.51
C ASP A 376 -29.71 -5.84 12.44
N GLY A 377 -29.44 -6.40 11.25
CA GLY A 377 -30.40 -6.42 10.13
C GLY A 377 -31.19 -7.71 9.99
N GLY A 378 -30.80 -8.76 10.72
CA GLY A 378 -31.46 -10.05 10.74
C GLY A 378 -31.59 -10.74 9.37
N LYS A 379 -32.49 -11.71 9.28
CA LYS A 379 -32.71 -12.50 8.06
C LYS A 379 -33.14 -11.65 6.84
N HIS A 380 -33.86 -10.58 7.08
CA HIS A 380 -34.33 -9.69 6.00
C HIS A 380 -33.14 -9.02 5.29
N LEU A 381 -32.19 -8.46 6.04
CA LEU A 381 -30.98 -7.86 5.47
C LEU A 381 -30.14 -8.91 4.75
N ALA A 382 -30.01 -10.12 5.31
CA ALA A 382 -29.28 -11.20 4.66
C ALA A 382 -29.84 -11.53 3.27
N GLU A 383 -31.16 -11.64 3.14
CA GLU A 383 -31.79 -11.89 1.83
C GLU A 383 -31.58 -10.73 0.84
N ILE A 384 -31.63 -9.49 1.30
CA ILE A 384 -31.30 -8.34 0.46
C ILE A 384 -29.87 -8.45 -0.03
N LEU A 385 -28.90 -8.70 0.85
CA LEU A 385 -27.47 -8.76 0.51
C LEU A 385 -27.12 -9.89 -0.48
N LYS A 386 -27.84 -11.02 -0.43
CA LYS A 386 -27.67 -12.13 -1.38
C LYS A 386 -28.10 -11.77 -2.80
N ASN A 387 -29.08 -10.86 -2.94
CA ASN A 387 -29.78 -10.57 -4.19
C ASN A 387 -29.62 -9.14 -4.70
N LEU A 388 -28.65 -8.35 -4.18
CA LEU A 388 -28.40 -7.00 -4.64
C LEU A 388 -27.99 -7.00 -6.13
N PRO A 389 -28.61 -6.16 -6.98
CA PRO A 389 -28.16 -5.97 -8.35
C PRO A 389 -26.76 -5.33 -8.40
N GLN A 390 -26.10 -5.43 -9.55
CA GLN A 390 -24.83 -4.76 -9.80
C GLN A 390 -24.93 -3.26 -9.50
N ARG A 391 -23.88 -2.67 -8.92
CA ARG A 391 -23.81 -1.27 -8.48
C ARG A 391 -24.83 -0.86 -7.40
N ASN A 392 -25.56 -1.80 -6.85
CA ASN A 392 -26.36 -1.56 -5.65
C ASN A 392 -25.57 -2.01 -4.41
N LEU A 393 -25.68 -1.22 -3.35
CA LEU A 393 -25.07 -1.53 -2.08
C LEU A 393 -25.96 -1.16 -0.90
N ILE A 394 -25.67 -1.75 0.24
CA ILE A 394 -26.19 -1.32 1.55
C ILE A 394 -25.05 -0.60 2.27
N VAL A 395 -25.32 0.57 2.79
CA VAL A 395 -24.38 1.30 3.65
C VAL A 395 -24.94 1.39 5.08
N LYS A 396 -24.08 1.10 6.06
CA LYS A 396 -24.32 1.37 7.48
C LYS A 396 -23.14 2.16 8.03
N SER A 397 -23.39 3.34 8.58
CA SER A 397 -22.36 4.19 9.19
C SER A 397 -22.76 4.51 10.63
N GLY A 398 -21.98 4.02 11.59
CA GLY A 398 -22.24 4.19 13.02
C GLY A 398 -23.63 3.67 13.43
N HIS A 399 -24.37 4.49 14.17
CA HIS A 399 -25.72 4.16 14.65
C HIS A 399 -26.86 4.44 13.64
N HIS A 400 -26.53 4.95 12.45
CA HIS A 400 -27.55 5.21 11.43
C HIS A 400 -28.18 3.91 10.91
N ARG A 401 -29.46 4.01 10.50
CA ARG A 401 -30.14 2.90 9.83
C ARG A 401 -29.43 2.57 8.51
N GLN A 402 -29.51 1.29 8.12
CA GLN A 402 -28.99 0.85 6.83
C GLN A 402 -29.75 1.56 5.70
N SER A 403 -28.99 1.99 4.70
CA SER A 403 -29.55 2.63 3.51
C SER A 403 -29.13 1.88 2.26
N ARG A 404 -30.05 1.68 1.33
CA ARG A 404 -29.75 1.15 0.01
C ARG A 404 -29.33 2.28 -0.92
N VAL A 405 -28.27 2.07 -1.68
CA VAL A 405 -27.65 3.09 -2.53
C VAL A 405 -27.36 2.50 -3.91
N VAL A 406 -27.57 3.27 -4.96
CA VAL A 406 -27.11 2.97 -6.31
C VAL A 406 -25.87 3.82 -6.60
N VAL A 407 -24.75 3.17 -6.85
CA VAL A 407 -23.49 3.81 -7.23
C VAL A 407 -23.58 4.27 -8.69
N PRO A 408 -23.19 5.52 -9.04
CA PRO A 408 -23.18 5.98 -10.41
C PRO A 408 -22.26 5.11 -11.28
N ALA A 409 -22.57 5.01 -12.56
CA ALA A 409 -21.58 4.51 -13.52
C ALA A 409 -20.45 5.52 -13.58
N PHE A 410 -19.25 5.06 -13.21
CA PHE A 410 -18.09 5.91 -13.20
C PHE A 410 -17.21 5.56 -14.40
N ASP A 411 -17.30 6.37 -15.44
CA ASP A 411 -16.45 6.32 -16.62
C ASP A 411 -15.77 7.69 -16.76
N PRO A 412 -14.49 7.80 -16.40
CA PRO A 412 -13.78 9.06 -16.48
C PRO A 412 -13.64 9.50 -17.94
N THR A 413 -13.72 10.80 -18.18
CA THR A 413 -13.43 11.40 -19.49
C THR A 413 -12.03 10.97 -19.91
N ARG A 414 -11.87 10.46 -21.13
CA ARG A 414 -10.55 10.07 -21.67
C ARG A 414 -9.71 11.33 -21.89
N THR A 415 -8.83 11.61 -20.93
CA THR A 415 -7.90 12.72 -20.97
C THR A 415 -6.49 12.15 -21.12
N ASP A 416 -5.69 12.71 -22.02
CA ASP A 416 -4.29 12.34 -22.13
C ASP A 416 -3.54 12.80 -20.85
N TYR A 417 -2.86 11.86 -20.21
CA TYR A 417 -2.10 12.08 -18.99
C TYR A 417 -0.58 11.94 -19.16
N GLN A 418 -0.11 11.70 -20.38
CA GLN A 418 1.31 11.36 -20.62
C GLN A 418 2.26 12.51 -20.23
N ASP A 419 1.85 13.75 -20.47
CA ASP A 419 2.65 14.92 -20.06
C ASP A 419 2.72 15.05 -18.53
N LEU A 420 1.59 14.96 -17.83
CA LEU A 420 1.54 14.97 -16.36
C LEU A 420 2.40 13.83 -15.78
N TYR A 421 2.24 12.62 -16.31
CA TYR A 421 2.99 11.44 -15.87
C TYR A 421 4.48 11.61 -16.10
N SER A 422 4.90 12.14 -17.26
CA SER A 422 6.30 12.41 -17.58
C SER A 422 6.92 13.44 -16.63
N ARG A 423 6.22 14.53 -16.32
CA ARG A 423 6.68 15.53 -15.33
C ARG A 423 6.77 14.95 -13.91
N CYS A 424 5.77 14.16 -13.49
CA CYS A 424 5.78 13.44 -12.22
C CYS A 424 7.01 12.51 -12.14
N ARG A 425 7.23 11.68 -13.17
CA ARG A 425 8.35 10.74 -13.26
C ARG A 425 9.70 11.45 -13.20
N ASN A 426 9.89 12.54 -13.96
CA ASN A 426 11.14 13.32 -13.94
C ASN A 426 11.40 13.98 -12.58
N ARG A 427 10.36 14.26 -11.79
CA ARG A 427 10.48 14.89 -10.46
C ARG A 427 10.82 13.90 -9.36
N TRP A 428 10.16 12.74 -9.37
CA TRP A 428 10.17 11.81 -8.24
C TRP A 428 10.89 10.49 -8.51
N ALA A 429 11.32 10.25 -9.75
CA ALA A 429 12.03 9.04 -10.11
C ALA A 429 13.39 9.34 -10.72
N ARG A 430 14.24 8.32 -10.76
CA ARG A 430 15.57 8.36 -11.39
C ARG A 430 15.62 7.36 -12.53
N ARG A 431 16.45 7.61 -13.53
CA ARG A 431 16.67 6.64 -14.61
C ARG A 431 17.25 5.35 -14.05
N ARG A 432 16.67 4.22 -14.39
CA ARG A 432 17.15 2.90 -13.92
C ARG A 432 18.61 2.64 -14.26
N ALA A 433 19.06 3.06 -15.43
CA ALA A 433 20.46 2.93 -15.84
C ALA A 433 21.43 3.66 -14.90
N ASP A 434 21.04 4.82 -14.37
CA ASP A 434 21.85 5.60 -13.43
C ASP A 434 21.83 4.94 -12.04
N VAL A 435 20.66 4.49 -11.60
CA VAL A 435 20.48 3.76 -10.34
C VAL A 435 21.30 2.47 -10.34
N GLU A 436 21.22 1.67 -11.41
CA GLU A 436 21.99 0.43 -11.53
C GLU A 436 23.49 0.68 -11.55
N ARG A 437 23.94 1.76 -12.22
CA ARG A 437 25.35 2.16 -12.23
C ARG A 437 25.86 2.51 -10.83
N GLU A 438 25.05 3.23 -10.07
CA GLU A 438 25.34 3.57 -8.68
C GLU A 438 25.39 2.32 -7.79
N ILE A 439 24.41 1.43 -7.90
CA ILE A 439 24.39 0.16 -7.14
C ILE A 439 25.64 -0.66 -7.46
N ARG A 440 25.98 -0.83 -8.74
CA ARG A 440 27.19 -1.57 -9.14
C ARG A 440 28.47 -0.93 -8.66
N SER A 441 28.57 0.41 -8.68
CA SER A 441 29.78 1.10 -8.20
C SER A 441 30.00 0.88 -6.71
N ARG A 442 28.93 0.92 -5.89
CA ARG A 442 29.01 0.63 -4.46
C ARG A 442 29.52 -0.79 -4.17
N ILE A 443 28.92 -1.78 -4.86
CA ILE A 443 29.29 -3.18 -4.69
C ILE A 443 30.73 -3.47 -5.19
N ARG A 444 31.17 -2.82 -6.31
CA ARG A 444 32.51 -3.04 -6.89
C ARG A 444 33.62 -2.27 -6.16
N MET A 445 33.36 -1.08 -5.64
CA MET A 445 34.37 -0.34 -4.86
C MET A 445 34.90 -1.15 -3.68
N ASP A 446 34.03 -1.93 -3.06
CA ASP A 446 34.42 -2.80 -1.97
C ASP A 446 35.37 -3.93 -2.42
N GLN A 447 35.13 -4.54 -3.57
CA GLN A 447 36.01 -5.60 -4.11
C GLN A 447 37.39 -5.09 -4.55
N THR A 448 37.49 -3.84 -5.03
CA THR A 448 38.77 -3.25 -5.51
C THR A 448 39.63 -2.77 -4.35
N GLN A 449 39.01 -2.38 -3.24
CA GLN A 449 39.73 -1.94 -2.05
C GLN A 449 40.39 -3.11 -1.31
N GLU A 450 39.71 -4.26 -1.26
CA GLU A 450 40.30 -5.50 -0.71
C GLU A 450 41.49 -5.98 -1.51
N THR A 451 41.43 -5.91 -2.85
CA THR A 451 42.57 -6.31 -3.69
C THR A 451 43.78 -5.38 -3.49
N ARG A 452 43.57 -4.10 -3.18
CA ARG A 452 44.66 -3.16 -2.87
C ARG A 452 45.24 -3.37 -1.46
N GLU A 453 44.38 -3.58 -0.45
CA GLU A 453 44.84 -3.83 0.93
C GLU A 453 45.55 -5.18 1.04
N ALA A 454 45.11 -6.20 0.30
CA ALA A 454 45.79 -7.49 0.22
C ALA A 454 47.14 -7.38 -0.48
N LEU A 455 47.29 -6.54 -1.50
CA LEU A 455 48.57 -6.30 -2.19
C LEU A 455 49.56 -5.50 -1.33
N HIS A 456 49.13 -4.55 -0.49
CA HIS A 456 49.98 -3.80 0.41
C HIS A 456 50.34 -4.56 1.71
N GLY A 457 49.68 -5.66 2.02
CA GLY A 457 50.02 -6.53 3.14
C GLY A 457 51.12 -7.55 2.82
N TRP A 458 51.61 -7.57 1.59
CA TRP A 458 52.71 -8.47 1.12
C TRP A 458 54.00 -7.70 0.79
N GLU A 459 54.04 -6.38 0.96
CA GLU A 459 55.25 -5.56 0.99
C GLU A 459 55.69 -5.28 2.46
#